data_a7c015380927aa9e44b0cc99657974fe
#
_entry.id   a7c015380927aa9e44b0cc99657974fe
#
_cell.length_a   1.000
_cell.length_b   1.000
_cell.length_c   1.000
_cell.angle_alpha   90.00
_cell.angle_beta   90.00
_cell.angle_gamma   90.00
#
_symmetry.space_group_name_H-M   'P 1'
#
loop_
_entity.id
_entity.type
_entity.pdbx_description
1 polymer ?
#
loop_
_entity_poly.entity_id
_entity_poly.type
_entity_poly.pdbx_seq_one_letter_code
_entity_poly.pdbx_strand_id
1 'polypeptide(L)'
;VGFGYTTNNNLKKFLLSEDAKSTKGTFGLIGDDRELSSIFGSVPNGKKLSPDEYNNAYGDKNWDVDQTASPLNSSIGFLHSQKFDLEKERNISYIMSINFDNKYIFREGVDRTFNLGQGNYDNNLYNTQYSYQTTFSGLAGLKYKTNRLNLNVTSLFIQATESKIQDQLGYTNSLANVTN
;
A
#
# COMPACT_ATOMS: atom_id res chain seq x y z
N VAL A 1 7.58 10.22 17.52
CA VAL A 1 8.42 9.92 16.36
C VAL A 1 9.16 8.63 16.65
N GLY A 2 9.11 7.68 15.72
CA GLY A 2 9.80 6.40 15.83
C GLY A 2 10.57 6.08 14.55
N PHE A 3 11.70 5.40 14.71
CA PHE A 3 12.46 4.84 13.59
C PHE A 3 12.71 3.36 13.83
N GLY A 4 12.55 2.56 12.80
CA GLY A 4 12.79 1.13 12.84
C GLY A 4 13.88 0.73 11.86
N TYR A 5 14.73 -0.19 12.27
CA TYR A 5 15.77 -0.78 11.45
C TYR A 5 15.60 -2.29 11.41
N THR A 6 15.56 -2.84 10.20
CA THR A 6 15.52 -4.29 9.97
C THR A 6 16.71 -4.67 9.08
N THR A 7 17.61 -5.50 9.59
CA THR A 7 18.90 -5.82 8.95
C THR A 7 18.78 -6.38 7.53
N ASN A 8 17.67 -7.03 7.21
CA ASN A 8 17.43 -7.59 5.89
C ASN A 8 16.74 -6.63 4.92
N ASN A 9 16.14 -5.55 5.42
CA ASN A 9 15.29 -4.67 4.62
C ASN A 9 15.93 -3.30 4.39
N ASN A 10 16.50 -2.69 5.44
CA ASN A 10 16.92 -1.30 5.38
C ASN A 10 18.39 -1.15 4.98
N LEU A 11 18.70 -0.04 4.31
CA LEU A 11 20.05 0.34 3.84
C LEU A 11 20.68 -0.65 2.85
N LYS A 12 19.89 -1.53 2.25
CA LYS A 12 20.33 -2.46 1.20
C LYS A 12 19.72 -2.08 -0.14
N LYS A 13 20.17 -2.77 -1.19
CA LYS A 13 19.54 -2.69 -2.50
C LYS A 13 18.05 -2.99 -2.38
N PHE A 14 17.24 -2.08 -2.86
CA PHE A 14 15.79 -2.18 -2.83
C PHE A 14 15.23 -1.72 -4.18
N LEU A 15 14.31 -2.49 -4.73
CA LEU A 15 13.61 -2.10 -5.95
C LEU A 15 12.35 -1.34 -5.58
N LEU A 16 12.17 -0.19 -6.21
CA LEU A 16 11.03 0.68 -5.98
C LEU A 16 10.51 1.21 -7.31
N SER A 17 9.20 1.28 -7.47
CA SER A 17 8.60 1.94 -8.63
C SER A 17 8.85 3.45 -8.56
N GLU A 18 8.99 4.10 -9.71
CA GLU A 18 9.31 5.53 -9.77
C GLU A 18 8.21 6.38 -9.12
N ASP A 19 6.95 6.00 -9.29
CA ASP A 19 5.82 6.67 -8.64
C ASP A 19 5.88 6.61 -7.11
N ALA A 20 6.36 5.49 -6.53
CA ALA A 20 6.54 5.35 -5.09
C ALA A 20 7.67 6.23 -4.52
N LYS A 21 8.63 6.66 -5.36
CA LYS A 21 9.69 7.61 -5.01
C LYS A 21 9.21 9.06 -5.01
N SER A 22 8.13 9.36 -5.72
CA SER A 22 7.59 10.72 -5.75
C SER A 22 7.21 11.18 -4.34
N THR A 23 7.14 12.48 -4.11
CA THR A 23 6.68 13.03 -2.82
C THR A 23 5.28 12.50 -2.46
N LYS A 24 4.38 12.43 -3.43
CA LYS A 24 3.03 11.87 -3.21
C LYS A 24 3.12 10.39 -2.86
N GLY A 25 3.91 9.59 -3.59
CA GLY A 25 4.11 8.17 -3.33
C GLY A 25 4.74 7.88 -1.97
N THR A 26 5.72 8.71 -1.56
CA THR A 26 6.37 8.59 -0.24
C THR A 26 5.38 8.76 0.91
N PHE A 27 4.38 9.61 0.77
CA PHE A 27 3.33 9.79 1.77
C PHE A 27 2.11 8.91 1.54
N GLY A 28 2.15 8.02 0.54
CA GLY A 28 1.01 7.16 0.22
C GLY A 28 -0.18 7.92 -0.36
N LEU A 29 0.04 9.13 -0.86
CA LEU A 29 -0.98 9.90 -1.55
C LEU A 29 -1.07 9.34 -2.98
N ILE A 30 -2.18 8.67 -3.28
CA ILE A 30 -2.44 8.11 -4.61
C ILE A 30 -2.50 9.27 -5.60
N GLY A 31 -1.58 9.28 -6.56
CA GLY A 31 -1.60 10.23 -7.67
C GLY A 31 -2.34 9.66 -8.87
N ASP A 32 -2.68 10.52 -9.81
CA ASP A 32 -3.33 10.17 -11.08
C ASP A 32 -2.53 9.14 -11.88
N ASP A 33 -1.23 9.05 -11.60
CA ASP A 33 -0.29 8.12 -12.25
C ASP A 33 -0.62 6.64 -11.98
N ARG A 34 -1.38 6.34 -10.90
CA ARG A 34 -1.83 4.98 -10.55
C ARG A 34 -3.27 4.69 -10.95
N GLU A 35 -4.00 5.68 -11.42
CA GLU A 35 -5.36 5.44 -11.88
C GLU A 35 -5.36 4.57 -13.14
N LEU A 36 -6.23 3.56 -13.14
CA LEU A 36 -6.49 2.80 -14.34
C LEU A 36 -7.19 3.71 -15.36
N SER A 37 -6.78 3.61 -16.62
CA SER A 37 -7.47 4.33 -17.68
C SER A 37 -8.97 4.01 -17.67
N SER A 38 -9.82 5.01 -17.89
CA SER A 38 -11.27 4.87 -17.99
C SER A 38 -11.72 3.86 -19.06
N ILE A 39 -10.86 3.54 -20.00
CA ILE A 39 -11.07 2.49 -21.01
C ILE A 39 -11.37 1.14 -20.35
N PHE A 40 -10.68 0.80 -19.23
CA PHE A 40 -10.90 -0.48 -18.55
C PHE A 40 -12.27 -0.61 -17.91
N GLY A 41 -12.85 0.50 -17.43
CA GLY A 41 -14.21 0.51 -16.87
C GLY A 41 -15.31 0.40 -17.94
N SER A 42 -14.99 0.70 -19.20
CA SER A 42 -15.95 0.72 -20.31
C SER A 42 -15.88 -0.51 -21.23
N VAL A 43 -14.88 -1.38 -21.05
CA VAL A 43 -14.71 -2.57 -21.90
C VAL A 43 -15.63 -3.69 -21.41
N PRO A 44 -16.60 -4.15 -22.23
CA PRO A 44 -17.40 -5.32 -21.89
C PRO A 44 -16.54 -6.57 -21.73
N ASN A 45 -16.94 -7.46 -20.82
CA ASN A 45 -16.27 -8.76 -20.63
C ASN A 45 -16.13 -9.50 -21.97
N GLY A 46 -14.90 -9.92 -22.29
CA GLY A 46 -14.59 -10.65 -23.51
C GLY A 46 -14.25 -9.81 -24.74
N LYS A 47 -14.34 -8.47 -24.67
CA LYS A 47 -13.84 -7.61 -25.74
C LYS A 47 -12.31 -7.54 -25.67
N LYS A 48 -11.63 -7.83 -26.76
CA LYS A 48 -10.19 -7.57 -26.89
C LYS A 48 -9.98 -6.09 -27.25
N LEU A 49 -9.07 -5.43 -26.55
CA LEU A 49 -8.61 -4.09 -26.91
C LEU A 49 -7.79 -4.16 -28.21
N SER A 50 -7.94 -3.16 -29.07
CA SER A 50 -7.03 -2.97 -30.18
C SER A 50 -5.64 -2.56 -29.67
N PRO A 51 -4.55 -2.73 -30.45
CA PRO A 51 -3.23 -2.26 -30.06
C PRO A 51 -3.18 -0.78 -29.69
N ASP A 52 -3.92 0.07 -30.39
CA ASP A 52 -3.97 1.52 -30.12
C ASP A 52 -4.72 1.83 -28.84
N GLU A 53 -5.86 1.16 -28.58
CA GLU A 53 -6.58 1.28 -27.30
C GLU A 53 -5.71 0.81 -26.13
N TYR A 54 -4.95 -0.27 -26.31
CA TYR A 54 -4.03 -0.80 -25.32
C TYR A 54 -2.89 0.20 -25.04
N ASN A 55 -2.24 0.72 -26.07
CA ASN A 55 -1.16 1.68 -25.94
C ASN A 55 -1.66 2.98 -25.28
N ASN A 56 -2.84 3.46 -25.63
CA ASN A 56 -3.44 4.64 -25.00
C ASN A 56 -3.81 4.39 -23.53
N ALA A 57 -4.14 3.16 -23.16
CA ALA A 57 -4.49 2.80 -21.80
C ALA A 57 -3.28 2.69 -20.87
N TYR A 58 -2.13 2.28 -21.41
CA TYR A 58 -0.91 1.98 -20.65
C TYR A 58 0.27 2.90 -21.01
N GLY A 59 0.26 3.57 -22.17
CA GLY A 59 1.41 4.27 -22.72
C GLY A 59 1.94 5.43 -21.88
N ASP A 60 1.06 6.06 -21.08
CA ASP A 60 1.43 7.17 -20.19
C ASP A 60 1.80 6.70 -18.78
N LYS A 61 1.78 5.40 -18.51
CA LYS A 61 2.10 4.85 -17.20
C LYS A 61 3.56 4.45 -17.14
N ASN A 62 4.29 5.07 -16.21
CA ASN A 62 5.68 4.70 -15.96
C ASN A 62 5.72 3.44 -15.06
N TRP A 63 6.15 2.34 -15.67
CA TRP A 63 6.36 1.05 -15.00
C TRP A 63 7.82 0.81 -14.63
N ASP A 64 8.67 1.82 -14.78
CA ASP A 64 10.09 1.70 -14.52
C ASP A 64 10.35 1.40 -13.05
N VAL A 65 11.29 0.51 -12.84
CA VAL A 65 11.73 0.06 -11.53
C VAL A 65 13.14 0.57 -11.30
N ASP A 66 13.28 1.36 -10.27
CA ASP A 66 14.56 1.89 -9.85
C ASP A 66 15.14 1.11 -8.68
N GLN A 67 16.48 0.99 -8.71
CA GLN A 67 17.20 0.46 -7.58
C GLN A 67 17.68 1.59 -6.68
N THR A 68 17.30 1.51 -5.42
CA THR A 68 17.70 2.48 -4.40
C THR A 68 18.17 1.78 -3.14
N ALA A 69 18.80 2.50 -2.23
CA ALA A 69 18.99 2.00 -0.86
C ALA A 69 17.70 2.29 -0.07
N SER A 70 17.06 1.26 0.49
CA SER A 70 15.85 1.47 1.29
C SER A 70 16.17 2.33 2.52
N PRO A 71 15.41 3.41 2.75
CA PRO A 71 15.51 4.19 3.97
C PRO A 71 15.12 3.36 5.22
N LEU A 72 15.31 3.95 6.38
CA LEU A 72 14.79 3.37 7.63
C LEU A 72 13.26 3.40 7.64
N ASN A 73 12.66 2.38 8.23
CA ASN A 73 11.25 2.43 8.57
C ASN A 73 11.02 3.58 9.55
N SER A 74 9.98 4.35 9.35
CA SER A 74 9.69 5.51 10.19
C SER A 74 8.22 5.60 10.54
N SER A 75 7.95 6.15 11.73
CA SER A 75 6.61 6.48 12.16
C SER A 75 6.59 7.84 12.84
N ILE A 76 5.56 8.61 12.55
CA ILE A 76 5.30 9.90 13.18
C ILE A 76 3.86 9.89 13.66
N GLY A 77 3.68 10.16 14.96
CA GLY A 77 2.35 10.23 15.55
C GLY A 77 2.19 11.53 16.33
N PHE A 78 1.02 12.12 16.19
CA PHE A 78 0.57 13.25 17.00
C PHE A 78 -0.79 12.90 17.61
N LEU A 79 -0.92 13.15 18.91
CA LEU A 79 -2.16 13.01 19.66
C LEU A 79 -2.36 14.25 20.52
N HIS A 80 -3.53 14.84 20.42
CA HIS A 80 -3.93 15.93 21.31
C HIS A 80 -5.37 15.73 21.75
N SER A 81 -5.63 15.96 23.03
CA SER A 81 -6.99 15.91 23.57
C SER A 81 -7.13 16.95 24.67
N GLN A 82 -8.28 17.56 24.76
CA GLN A 82 -8.57 18.52 25.80
C GLN A 82 -10.05 18.49 26.17
N LYS A 83 -10.32 18.75 27.46
CA LYS A 83 -11.65 18.94 28.00
C LYS A 83 -11.77 20.36 28.55
N PHE A 84 -12.88 21.01 28.25
CA PHE A 84 -13.26 22.31 28.78
C PHE A 84 -14.54 22.16 29.58
N ASP A 85 -14.49 22.53 30.83
CA ASP A 85 -15.65 22.61 31.70
C ASP A 85 -16.25 24.02 31.54
N LEU A 86 -17.51 24.06 31.12
CA LEU A 86 -18.27 25.28 30.91
C LEU A 86 -19.23 25.46 32.10
N GLU A 87 -19.72 26.69 32.25
CA GLU A 87 -20.72 26.98 33.28
C GLU A 87 -21.98 26.08 33.18
N LYS A 88 -22.69 25.88 34.30
CA LYS A 88 -23.94 25.11 34.38
C LYS A 88 -23.80 23.61 34.00
N GLU A 89 -22.75 22.95 34.52
CA GLU A 89 -22.52 21.50 34.36
C GLU A 89 -22.43 21.05 32.89
N ARG A 90 -21.94 21.91 32.02
CA ARG A 90 -21.66 21.61 30.62
C ARG A 90 -20.18 21.40 30.39
N ASN A 91 -19.86 20.46 29.56
CA ASN A 91 -18.47 20.29 29.13
C ASN A 91 -18.36 19.97 27.63
N ILE A 92 -17.28 20.42 27.03
CA ILE A 92 -16.85 20.08 25.69
C ILE A 92 -15.51 19.40 25.80
N SER A 93 -15.33 18.31 25.10
CA SER A 93 -14.02 17.67 24.96
C SER A 93 -13.77 17.27 23.52
N TYR A 94 -12.51 17.32 23.13
CA TYR A 94 -12.10 16.84 21.82
C TYR A 94 -10.86 15.97 21.92
N ILE A 95 -10.70 15.14 20.90
CA ILE A 95 -9.50 14.33 20.65
C ILE A 95 -9.14 14.46 19.17
N MET A 96 -7.88 14.65 18.88
CA MET A 96 -7.31 14.63 17.54
C MET A 96 -6.07 13.76 17.54
N SER A 97 -5.98 12.86 16.56
CA SER A 97 -4.77 12.06 16.33
C SER A 97 -4.46 12.01 14.84
N ILE A 98 -3.19 12.15 14.50
CA ILE A 98 -2.68 11.98 13.15
C ILE A 98 -1.45 11.06 13.27
N ASN A 99 -1.42 10.02 12.46
CA ASN A 99 -0.29 9.09 12.42
C ASN A 99 0.10 8.82 10.97
N PHE A 100 1.40 8.73 10.75
CA PHE A 100 2.02 8.29 9.52
C PHE A 100 3.03 7.20 9.84
N ASP A 101 2.99 6.12 9.09
CA ASP A 101 3.90 4.99 9.21
C ASP A 101 4.35 4.56 7.82
N ASN A 102 5.65 4.28 7.67
CA ASN A 102 6.17 3.66 6.46
C ASN A 102 7.04 2.44 6.78
N LYS A 103 7.04 1.48 5.86
CA LYS A 103 7.82 0.24 5.97
C LYS A 103 8.36 -0.19 4.62
N TYR A 104 9.63 -0.56 4.64
CA TYR A 104 10.32 -1.23 3.55
C TYR A 104 10.49 -2.70 3.93
N ILE A 105 9.98 -3.61 3.12
CA ILE A 105 9.97 -5.04 3.41
C ILE A 105 10.61 -5.76 2.23
N PHE A 106 11.68 -6.48 2.51
CA PHE A 106 12.33 -7.39 1.58
C PHE A 106 12.07 -8.83 2.01
N ARG A 107 11.67 -9.65 1.07
CA ARG A 107 11.48 -11.09 1.27
C ARG A 107 12.07 -11.84 0.11
N GLU A 108 12.74 -12.95 0.42
CA GLU A 108 13.20 -13.91 -0.58
C GLU A 108 12.86 -15.32 -0.12
N GLY A 109 12.63 -16.19 -1.08
CA GLY A 109 12.26 -17.57 -0.77
C GLY A 109 12.05 -18.38 -2.02
N VAL A 110 11.75 -19.66 -1.81
CA VAL A 110 11.44 -20.59 -2.88
C VAL A 110 9.99 -21.01 -2.77
N ASP A 111 9.26 -20.87 -3.88
CA ASP A 111 7.91 -21.38 -4.04
C ASP A 111 7.94 -22.67 -4.86
N ARG A 112 7.51 -23.76 -4.24
CA ARG A 112 7.51 -25.10 -4.85
C ARG A 112 6.18 -25.78 -4.62
N THR A 113 5.62 -26.29 -5.69
CA THR A 113 4.47 -27.21 -5.64
C THR A 113 4.89 -28.55 -6.19
N PHE A 114 4.84 -29.59 -5.37
CA PHE A 114 5.18 -30.93 -5.77
C PHE A 114 3.95 -31.70 -6.26
N ASN A 115 4.02 -32.28 -7.43
CA ASN A 115 2.98 -33.11 -8.02
C ASN A 115 3.24 -34.59 -7.70
N LEU A 116 2.49 -35.12 -6.76
CA LEU A 116 2.61 -36.53 -6.33
C LEU A 116 2.30 -37.53 -7.46
N GLY A 117 1.41 -37.17 -8.39
CA GLY A 117 1.00 -38.04 -9.49
C GLY A 117 2.07 -38.19 -10.58
N GLN A 118 2.91 -37.16 -10.73
CA GLN A 118 3.98 -37.14 -11.75
C GLN A 118 5.37 -37.30 -11.15
N GLY A 119 5.51 -37.24 -9.83
CA GLY A 119 6.80 -37.35 -9.14
C GLY A 119 7.75 -36.16 -9.39
N ASN A 120 7.26 -35.03 -9.82
CA ASN A 120 8.04 -33.82 -10.12
C ASN A 120 7.42 -32.57 -9.50
N TYR A 121 8.10 -31.43 -9.64
CA TYR A 121 7.54 -30.13 -9.25
C TYR A 121 6.74 -29.52 -10.38
N ASP A 122 5.52 -29.05 -10.09
CA ASP A 122 4.72 -28.25 -11.02
C ASP A 122 5.25 -26.82 -11.13
N ASN A 123 5.78 -26.29 -10.03
CA ASN A 123 6.53 -25.06 -10.03
C ASN A 123 7.76 -25.17 -9.13
N ASN A 124 8.80 -24.46 -9.49
CA ASN A 124 10.01 -24.27 -8.70
C ASN A 124 10.53 -22.88 -9.00
N LEU A 125 10.08 -21.91 -8.21
CA LEU A 125 10.34 -20.49 -8.41
C LEU A 125 11.13 -19.94 -7.25
N TYR A 126 12.26 -19.32 -7.53
CA TYR A 126 12.93 -18.45 -6.59
C TYR A 126 12.25 -17.08 -6.68
N ASN A 127 11.71 -16.63 -5.56
CA ASN A 127 10.87 -15.44 -5.49
C ASN A 127 11.56 -14.39 -4.63
N THR A 128 11.76 -13.20 -5.20
CA THR A 128 12.26 -12.03 -4.50
C THR A 128 11.18 -10.95 -4.52
N GLN A 129 10.82 -10.45 -3.36
CA GLN A 129 9.75 -9.46 -3.20
C GLN A 129 10.26 -8.23 -2.47
N TYR A 130 9.95 -7.08 -3.02
CA TYR A 130 10.16 -5.76 -2.45
C TYR A 130 8.81 -5.10 -2.26
N SER A 131 8.48 -4.73 -1.02
CA SER A 131 7.23 -4.05 -0.67
C SER A 131 7.52 -2.76 0.05
N TYR A 132 7.00 -1.67 -0.46
CA TYR A 132 6.95 -0.38 0.23
C TYR A 132 5.52 -0.12 0.67
N GLN A 133 5.31 0.00 1.95
CA GLN A 133 4.00 0.21 2.56
C GLN A 133 3.97 1.54 3.28
N THR A 134 2.89 2.31 3.10
CA THR A 134 2.62 3.51 3.88
C THR A 134 1.22 3.45 4.46
N THR A 135 1.07 3.98 5.66
CA THR A 135 -0.22 4.13 6.31
C THR A 135 -0.33 5.54 6.88
N PHE A 136 -1.34 6.25 6.46
CA PHE A 136 -1.73 7.53 7.02
C PHE A 136 -3.09 7.37 7.72
N SER A 137 -3.19 7.77 8.97
CA SER A 137 -4.45 7.71 9.70
C SER A 137 -4.71 8.99 10.49
N GLY A 138 -5.98 9.35 10.57
CA GLY A 138 -6.46 10.49 11.33
C GLY A 138 -7.71 10.13 12.11
N LEU A 139 -7.75 10.54 13.37
CA LEU A 139 -8.93 10.44 14.24
C LEU A 139 -9.29 11.84 14.72
N ALA A 140 -10.56 12.20 14.64
CA ALA A 140 -11.11 13.39 15.25
C ALA A 140 -12.39 13.05 16.02
N GLY A 141 -12.46 13.45 17.27
CA GLY A 141 -13.63 13.24 18.12
C GLY A 141 -14.03 14.54 18.83
N LEU A 142 -15.32 14.78 18.91
CA LEU A 142 -15.91 15.89 19.66
C LEU A 142 -17.02 15.35 20.55
N LYS A 143 -17.00 15.69 21.82
CA LYS A 143 -18.03 15.36 22.78
C LYS A 143 -18.54 16.61 23.45
N TYR A 144 -19.85 16.75 23.46
CA TYR A 144 -20.57 17.78 24.23
C TYR A 144 -21.51 17.12 25.22
N LYS A 145 -21.38 17.45 26.49
CA LYS A 145 -22.20 16.88 27.56
C LYS A 145 -22.83 17.98 28.40
N THR A 146 -24.11 17.79 28.70
CA THR A 146 -24.89 18.57 29.66
C THR A 146 -25.66 17.59 30.56
N ASN A 147 -26.42 18.11 31.54
CA ASN A 147 -27.28 17.27 32.40
C ASN A 147 -28.36 16.50 31.64
N ARG A 148 -28.74 16.97 30.43
CA ARG A 148 -29.85 16.40 29.65
C ARG A 148 -29.43 15.86 28.29
N LEU A 149 -28.24 16.24 27.82
CA LEU A 149 -27.77 15.89 26.48
C LEU A 149 -26.33 15.39 26.54
N ASN A 150 -26.06 14.28 25.86
CA ASN A 150 -24.71 13.78 25.62
C ASN A 150 -24.56 13.49 24.14
N LEU A 151 -23.83 14.37 23.44
CA LEU A 151 -23.52 14.24 22.02
C LEU A 151 -22.06 13.83 21.85
N ASN A 152 -21.83 12.82 21.06
CA ASN A 152 -20.49 12.36 20.69
C ASN A 152 -20.41 12.17 19.17
N VAL A 153 -19.44 12.80 18.54
CA VAL A 153 -19.15 12.64 17.11
C VAL A 153 -17.71 12.19 16.97
N THR A 154 -17.48 11.13 16.24
CA THR A 154 -16.13 10.61 15.97
C THR A 154 -15.97 10.35 14.49
N SER A 155 -14.86 10.82 13.92
CA SER A 155 -14.45 10.57 12.55
C SER A 155 -13.11 9.85 12.54
N LEU A 156 -13.00 8.82 11.73
CA LEU A 156 -11.78 8.06 11.49
C LEU A 156 -11.48 8.07 9.99
N PHE A 157 -10.26 8.40 9.65
CA PHE A 157 -9.71 8.29 8.29
C PHE A 157 -8.50 7.38 8.31
N ILE A 158 -8.43 6.43 7.39
CA ILE A 158 -7.27 5.55 7.19
C ILE A 158 -7.03 5.43 5.69
N GLN A 159 -5.80 5.71 5.29
CA GLN A 159 -5.30 5.45 3.95
C GLN A 159 -4.05 4.57 4.05
N ALA A 160 -4.11 3.40 3.45
CA ALA A 160 -2.99 2.48 3.35
C ALA A 160 -2.67 2.25 1.88
N THR A 161 -1.38 2.32 1.54
CA THR A 161 -0.90 2.05 0.20
C THR A 161 0.26 1.07 0.23
N GLU A 162 0.38 0.27 -0.80
CA GLU A 162 1.49 -0.65 -1.01
C GLU A 162 1.97 -0.55 -2.46
N SER A 163 3.29 -0.41 -2.63
CA SER A 163 3.99 -0.63 -3.89
C SER A 163 4.78 -1.93 -3.74
N LYS A 164 4.44 -2.92 -4.56
CA LYS A 164 5.03 -4.25 -4.52
C LYS A 164 5.68 -4.58 -5.84
N ILE A 165 6.96 -4.94 -5.80
CA ILE A 165 7.70 -5.48 -6.93
C ILE A 165 8.08 -6.91 -6.58
N GLN A 166 7.81 -7.82 -7.49
CA GLN A 166 8.10 -9.23 -7.32
C GLN A 166 8.85 -9.74 -8.55
N ASP A 167 10.01 -10.30 -8.29
CA ASP A 167 10.83 -10.98 -9.30
C ASP A 167 10.80 -12.48 -9.03
N GLN A 168 10.53 -13.26 -10.08
CA GLN A 168 10.40 -14.71 -10.00
C GLN A 168 11.30 -15.34 -11.06
N LEU A 169 12.21 -16.18 -10.61
CA LEU A 169 13.12 -16.95 -11.46
C LEU A 169 12.90 -18.44 -11.29
N GLY A 170 12.67 -19.13 -12.39
CA GLY A 170 12.44 -20.58 -12.34
C GLY A 170 11.47 -21.05 -13.41
N TYR A 171 10.75 -22.14 -13.12
CA TYR A 171 9.77 -22.69 -14.06
C TYR A 171 8.44 -22.98 -13.38
N THR A 172 7.39 -22.95 -14.20
CA THR A 172 6.05 -23.44 -13.87
C THR A 172 5.50 -24.26 -15.03
N ASN A 173 4.98 -25.44 -14.75
CA ASN A 173 4.38 -26.32 -15.76
C ASN A 173 3.00 -25.84 -16.22
N SER A 174 2.36 -24.92 -15.50
CA SER A 174 1.05 -24.38 -15.87
C SER A 174 1.06 -23.58 -17.19
N LEU A 175 2.23 -23.11 -17.64
CA LEU A 175 2.39 -22.45 -18.94
C LEU A 175 2.59 -23.42 -20.11
N ALA A 176 2.92 -24.68 -19.86
CA ALA A 176 3.16 -25.69 -20.90
C ALA A 176 1.86 -26.18 -21.58
N ASN A 177 0.69 -25.91 -21.00
CA ASN A 177 -0.62 -26.32 -21.55
C ASN A 177 -1.34 -25.23 -22.36
N VAL A 178 -0.69 -24.11 -22.68
CA VAL A 178 -1.31 -23.00 -23.44
C VAL A 178 -0.89 -23.01 -24.92
N THR A 179 -0.08 -23.96 -25.34
CA THR A 179 0.33 -24.12 -26.75
C THR A 179 -0.21 -25.44 -27.30
N ASN A 180 -1.51 -25.52 -27.54
CA ASN A 180 -2.13 -26.36 -28.55
C ASN A 180 -3.37 -25.71 -29.12
#